data_61e501380754f7689b2283c78289c69e
#
_entry.id   61e501380754f7689b2283c78289c69e
#
_cell.length_a   1.000
_cell.length_b   1.000
_cell.length_c   1.000
_cell.angle_alpha   90.00
_cell.angle_beta   90.00
_cell.angle_gamma   90.00
#
_symmetry.space_group_name_H-M   'P 1'
#
loop_
_entity.id
_entity.type
_entity.pdbx_description
1 polymer ?
#
loop_
_entity_poly.entity_id
_entity_poly.type
_entity_poly.pdbx_seq_one_letter_code
_entity_poly.pdbx_strand_id
1 'polypeptide(L)'
;MASINDCGLMLEPQLGLGFREVVAWAAYAESHGYGYFLRSDHLLPTQGDRDRDSPECWVTLGAVAAATKRIKFGPMVSPIGFRNPAMLAQMSCNLHAYSRGRFVLGLGAGWYQEEYAAKGFEFPALKVRHDQLIEALKIIRPLTEGKRVTFKGKHYNANTICYPYPQSKLRLVLGGWSKFIRRAANRYAGEWNLWNGVPADFKEIKQQINKNREKIEISRAGIFFLAESSKKLQRKLKAKSRMLKELNLPTNIDELRKNEVLCGDVDEFIAQLKEFSKAGVDRFYFDILDPRDKEMIGLLTDILKY
;
A
#
# COMPACT_ATOMS: atom_id res chain seq x y z
N MET A 1 18.79 -9.10 -4.57
CA MET A 1 17.82 -8.09 -4.99
C MET A 1 16.43 -8.71 -4.84
N ALA A 2 15.41 -7.93 -4.48
CA ALA A 2 14.04 -8.46 -4.46
C ALA A 2 13.66 -8.91 -5.88
N SER A 3 13.00 -10.06 -6.01
CA SER A 3 12.50 -10.55 -7.30
C SER A 3 11.22 -9.83 -7.68
N ILE A 4 10.84 -9.83 -8.96
CA ILE A 4 9.59 -9.22 -9.41
C ILE A 4 8.37 -9.80 -8.66
N ASN A 5 8.43 -11.07 -8.24
CA ASN A 5 7.39 -11.73 -7.43
C ASN A 5 7.28 -11.16 -6.00
N ASP A 6 8.32 -10.51 -5.49
CA ASP A 6 8.33 -9.81 -4.20
C ASP A 6 8.03 -8.32 -4.35
N CYS A 7 7.79 -7.86 -5.57
CA CYS A 7 7.50 -6.48 -5.90
C CYS A 7 6.04 -6.29 -6.32
N GLY A 8 5.54 -5.09 -6.15
CA GLY A 8 4.19 -4.72 -6.56
C GLY A 8 4.12 -3.35 -7.18
N LEU A 9 3.14 -3.17 -8.06
CA LEU A 9 2.72 -1.85 -8.52
C LEU A 9 1.63 -1.32 -7.61
N MET A 10 1.76 -0.06 -7.22
CA MET A 10 0.77 0.67 -6.44
C MET A 10 0.21 1.83 -7.26
N LEU A 11 -1.07 2.11 -7.12
CA LEU A 11 -1.74 3.22 -7.77
C LEU A 11 -2.40 4.15 -6.75
N GLU A 12 -2.45 5.41 -7.12
CA GLU A 12 -3.20 6.47 -6.45
C GLU A 12 -4.41 6.90 -7.34
N PRO A 13 -5.49 6.10 -7.44
CA PRO A 13 -6.56 6.34 -8.40
C PRO A 13 -7.29 7.67 -8.20
N GLN A 14 -7.32 8.18 -6.97
CA GLN A 14 -7.88 9.49 -6.65
C GLN A 14 -7.15 10.66 -7.35
N LEU A 15 -6.02 10.41 -7.98
CA LEU A 15 -5.32 11.39 -8.80
C LEU A 15 -5.86 11.43 -10.26
N GLY A 16 -7.01 10.84 -10.53
CA GLY A 16 -7.73 10.94 -11.81
C GLY A 16 -7.67 9.69 -12.68
N LEU A 17 -7.48 8.50 -12.09
CA LEU A 17 -7.61 7.24 -12.83
C LEU A 17 -9.05 6.74 -12.79
N GLY A 18 -9.59 6.42 -13.95
CA GLY A 18 -10.91 5.83 -14.09
C GLY A 18 -10.95 4.37 -13.61
N PHE A 19 -12.17 3.89 -13.29
CA PHE A 19 -12.39 2.54 -12.77
C PHE A 19 -11.78 1.45 -13.68
N ARG A 20 -12.01 1.55 -15.00
CA ARG A 20 -11.50 0.58 -15.98
C ARG A 20 -9.97 0.60 -16.08
N GLU A 21 -9.37 1.75 -15.92
CA GLU A 21 -7.92 1.90 -15.95
C GLU A 21 -7.26 1.19 -14.75
N VAL A 22 -7.84 1.30 -13.55
CA VAL A 22 -7.35 0.57 -12.36
C VAL A 22 -7.37 -0.93 -12.60
N VAL A 23 -8.44 -1.47 -13.18
CA VAL A 23 -8.56 -2.91 -13.51
C VAL A 23 -7.54 -3.31 -14.58
N ALA A 24 -7.37 -2.50 -15.61
CA ALA A 24 -6.40 -2.74 -16.68
C ALA A 24 -4.95 -2.75 -16.14
N TRP A 25 -4.64 -1.89 -15.18
CA TRP A 25 -3.32 -1.88 -14.53
C TRP A 25 -3.06 -3.13 -13.67
N ALA A 26 -4.08 -3.67 -13.01
CA ALA A 26 -3.95 -4.94 -12.29
C ALA A 26 -3.65 -6.11 -13.26
N ALA A 27 -4.34 -6.16 -14.40
CA ALA A 27 -4.07 -7.15 -15.44
C ALA A 27 -2.69 -6.97 -16.08
N TYR A 28 -2.25 -5.73 -16.29
CA TYR A 28 -0.91 -5.40 -16.75
C TYR A 28 0.14 -5.91 -15.77
N ALA A 29 0.02 -5.59 -14.48
CA ALA A 29 0.96 -6.04 -13.46
C ALA A 29 1.06 -7.58 -13.41
N GLU A 30 -0.08 -8.27 -13.48
CA GLU A 30 -0.12 -9.73 -13.52
C GLU A 30 0.58 -10.31 -14.76
N SER A 31 0.35 -9.73 -15.94
CA SER A 31 0.95 -10.21 -17.19
C SER A 31 2.46 -10.00 -17.25
N HIS A 32 2.98 -9.03 -16.51
CA HIS A 32 4.40 -8.73 -16.45
C HIS A 32 5.14 -9.44 -15.29
N GLY A 33 4.42 -10.22 -14.47
CA GLY A 33 5.02 -11.07 -13.42
C GLY A 33 5.14 -10.40 -12.06
N TYR A 34 4.56 -9.22 -11.84
CA TYR A 34 4.52 -8.63 -10.51
C TYR A 34 3.74 -9.51 -9.54
N GLY A 35 4.25 -9.64 -8.32
CA GLY A 35 3.58 -10.43 -7.27
C GLY A 35 2.40 -9.72 -6.64
N TYR A 36 2.37 -8.38 -6.69
CA TYR A 36 1.37 -7.57 -6.02
C TYR A 36 0.85 -6.43 -6.90
N PHE A 37 -0.45 -6.16 -6.78
CA PHE A 37 -1.10 -4.96 -7.26
C PHE A 37 -1.85 -4.31 -6.10
N LEU A 38 -1.48 -3.10 -5.74
CA LEU A 38 -2.03 -2.40 -4.60
C LEU A 38 -2.59 -1.05 -5.02
N ARG A 39 -3.50 -0.52 -4.23
CA ARG A 39 -4.00 0.84 -4.43
C ARG A 39 -4.29 1.51 -3.09
N SER A 40 -4.20 2.84 -3.06
CA SER A 40 -4.66 3.62 -1.92
C SER A 40 -6.18 3.50 -1.74
N ASP A 41 -6.65 3.74 -0.52
CA ASP A 41 -8.07 3.82 -0.18
C ASP A 41 -8.41 5.27 0.21
N HIS A 42 -8.09 6.20 -0.69
CA HIS A 42 -8.48 7.59 -0.58
C HIS A 42 -9.82 7.84 -1.29
N LEU A 43 -10.64 8.72 -0.71
CA LEU A 43 -11.96 9.11 -1.20
C LEU A 43 -11.94 10.46 -1.93
N LEU A 44 -10.83 11.19 -1.81
CA LEU A 44 -10.56 12.45 -2.48
C LEU A 44 -9.10 12.51 -2.93
N PRO A 45 -8.79 13.30 -3.96
CA PRO A 45 -7.41 13.67 -4.27
C PRO A 45 -6.72 14.28 -3.06
N THR A 46 -5.57 13.74 -2.71
CA THR A 46 -4.75 14.25 -1.59
C THR A 46 -4.02 15.53 -1.96
N GLN A 47 -3.88 15.79 -3.25
CA GLN A 47 -3.19 16.97 -3.82
C GLN A 47 -3.76 17.30 -5.21
N GLY A 48 -3.55 18.53 -5.66
CA GLY A 48 -3.95 19.02 -6.96
C GLY A 48 -5.46 19.30 -7.08
N ASP A 49 -5.97 19.22 -8.31
CA ASP A 49 -7.38 19.44 -8.60
C ASP A 49 -8.24 18.35 -7.96
N ARG A 50 -9.34 18.75 -7.32
CA ARG A 50 -10.26 17.84 -6.64
C ARG A 50 -11.37 17.31 -7.53
N ASP A 51 -11.59 17.91 -8.68
CA ASP A 51 -12.59 17.49 -9.68
C ASP A 51 -12.00 16.45 -10.62
N ARG A 52 -11.69 15.28 -10.07
CA ARG A 52 -11.09 14.14 -10.76
C ARG A 52 -11.76 12.84 -10.42
N ASP A 53 -11.66 11.86 -11.32
CA ASP A 53 -12.07 10.49 -11.03
C ASP A 53 -11.37 9.98 -9.75
N SER A 54 -12.17 9.40 -8.87
CA SER A 54 -11.72 8.77 -7.63
C SER A 54 -12.58 7.54 -7.34
N PRO A 55 -12.40 6.45 -8.09
CA PRO A 55 -13.23 5.26 -7.92
C PRO A 55 -13.02 4.64 -6.54
N GLU A 56 -14.12 4.25 -5.89
CA GLU A 56 -14.10 3.65 -4.56
C GLU A 56 -13.22 2.39 -4.53
N CYS A 57 -12.43 2.27 -3.47
CA CYS A 57 -11.37 1.28 -3.37
C CYS A 57 -11.89 -0.16 -3.42
N TRP A 58 -12.80 -0.51 -2.56
CA TRP A 58 -13.27 -1.89 -2.40
C TRP A 58 -14.12 -2.37 -3.56
N VAL A 59 -14.87 -1.46 -4.19
CA VAL A 59 -15.62 -1.75 -5.42
C VAL A 59 -14.65 -2.08 -6.56
N THR A 60 -13.57 -1.30 -6.73
CA THR A 60 -12.55 -1.62 -7.74
C THR A 60 -11.77 -2.90 -7.44
N LEU A 61 -11.47 -3.18 -6.17
CA LEU A 61 -10.78 -4.42 -5.77
C LEU A 61 -11.62 -5.66 -6.05
N GLY A 62 -12.95 -5.55 -5.98
CA GLY A 62 -13.86 -6.62 -6.45
C GLY A 62 -13.68 -6.92 -7.93
N ALA A 63 -13.60 -5.87 -8.77
CA ALA A 63 -13.37 -6.03 -10.21
C ALA A 63 -11.94 -6.55 -10.51
N VAL A 64 -10.92 -6.09 -9.77
CA VAL A 64 -9.55 -6.62 -9.87
C VAL A 64 -9.51 -8.10 -9.53
N ALA A 65 -10.23 -8.54 -8.49
CA ALA A 65 -10.34 -9.95 -8.12
C ALA A 65 -10.87 -10.82 -9.26
N ALA A 66 -11.87 -10.31 -9.99
CA ALA A 66 -12.49 -11.00 -11.13
C ALA A 66 -11.60 -11.00 -12.38
N ALA A 67 -10.88 -9.89 -12.63
CA ALA A 67 -10.08 -9.70 -13.84
C ALA A 67 -8.69 -10.38 -13.77
N THR A 68 -8.23 -10.80 -12.60
CA THR A 68 -6.90 -11.38 -12.39
C THR A 68 -6.99 -12.80 -11.82
N LYS A 69 -5.90 -13.59 -11.95
CA LYS A 69 -5.88 -15.01 -11.54
C LYS A 69 -4.76 -15.38 -10.56
N ARG A 70 -3.64 -14.66 -10.58
CA ARG A 70 -2.42 -15.00 -9.82
C ARG A 70 -1.95 -13.90 -8.90
N ILE A 71 -1.99 -12.64 -9.35
CA ILE A 71 -1.47 -11.50 -8.61
C ILE A 71 -2.19 -11.31 -7.28
N LYS A 72 -1.45 -11.03 -6.22
CA LYS A 72 -2.01 -10.61 -4.94
C LYS A 72 -2.43 -9.15 -5.04
N PHE A 73 -3.53 -8.78 -4.41
CA PHE A 73 -4.07 -7.44 -4.52
C PHE A 73 -4.75 -6.99 -3.23
N GLY A 74 -4.84 -5.68 -3.02
CA GLY A 74 -5.49 -5.13 -1.85
C GLY A 74 -5.31 -3.63 -1.67
N PRO A 75 -5.92 -3.06 -0.61
CA PRO A 75 -5.70 -1.67 -0.25
C PRO A 75 -4.35 -1.48 0.43
N MET A 76 -3.67 -0.34 0.17
CA MET A 76 -2.43 0.03 0.84
C MET A 76 -2.48 1.53 1.22
N VAL A 77 -3.14 1.91 2.31
CA VAL A 77 -3.87 1.05 3.24
C VAL A 77 -5.28 1.60 3.46
N SER A 78 -6.24 0.76 3.87
CA SER A 78 -7.58 1.24 4.27
C SER A 78 -7.51 1.93 5.64
N PRO A 79 -7.97 3.18 5.75
CA PRO A 79 -8.17 3.85 7.04
C PRO A 79 -9.31 3.18 7.83
N ILE A 80 -9.05 2.85 9.10
CA ILE A 80 -10.05 2.17 9.92
C ILE A 80 -11.30 3.01 10.19
N GLY A 81 -11.19 4.32 10.07
CA GLY A 81 -12.32 5.23 10.28
C GLY A 81 -13.38 5.22 9.17
N PHE A 82 -13.11 4.63 8.01
CA PHE A 82 -14.07 4.61 6.90
C PHE A 82 -15.11 3.49 6.99
N ARG A 83 -14.80 2.40 7.69
CA ARG A 83 -15.67 1.20 7.69
C ARG A 83 -15.70 0.53 9.05
N ASN A 84 -16.84 -0.02 9.42
CA ASN A 84 -16.97 -0.85 10.62
C ASN A 84 -16.01 -2.06 10.54
N PRO A 85 -15.24 -2.40 11.58
CA PRO A 85 -14.25 -3.47 11.56
C PRO A 85 -14.82 -4.86 11.21
N ALA A 86 -16.02 -5.19 11.69
CA ALA A 86 -16.64 -6.48 11.38
C ALA A 86 -17.06 -6.56 9.91
N MET A 87 -17.57 -5.45 9.33
CA MET A 87 -17.86 -5.35 7.90
C MET A 87 -16.60 -5.42 7.07
N LEU A 88 -15.53 -4.74 7.50
CA LEU A 88 -14.24 -4.78 6.83
C LEU A 88 -13.66 -6.19 6.80
N ALA A 89 -13.77 -6.94 7.91
CA ALA A 89 -13.40 -8.35 7.97
C ALA A 89 -14.25 -9.20 7.02
N GLN A 90 -15.58 -9.00 7.00
CA GLN A 90 -16.49 -9.72 6.10
C GLN A 90 -16.14 -9.49 4.63
N MET A 91 -15.91 -8.24 4.22
CA MET A 91 -15.50 -7.88 2.85
C MET A 91 -14.16 -8.53 2.49
N SER A 92 -13.22 -8.52 3.43
CA SER A 92 -11.90 -9.14 3.27
C SER A 92 -12.00 -10.65 3.07
N CYS A 93 -12.81 -11.34 3.89
CA CYS A 93 -13.04 -12.78 3.75
C CYS A 93 -13.67 -13.13 2.40
N ASN A 94 -14.63 -12.32 1.94
CA ASN A 94 -15.28 -12.54 0.64
C ASN A 94 -14.29 -12.40 -0.51
N LEU A 95 -13.50 -11.31 -0.54
CA LEU A 95 -12.48 -11.11 -1.57
C LEU A 95 -11.39 -12.18 -1.52
N HIS A 96 -10.97 -12.58 -0.32
CA HIS A 96 -9.97 -13.63 -0.12
C HIS A 96 -10.47 -15.00 -0.63
N ALA A 97 -11.69 -15.38 -0.29
CA ALA A 97 -12.30 -16.63 -0.75
C ALA A 97 -12.53 -16.63 -2.27
N TYR A 98 -13.15 -15.56 -2.81
CA TYR A 98 -13.41 -15.43 -4.25
C TYR A 98 -12.12 -15.49 -5.07
N SER A 99 -11.07 -14.83 -4.59
CA SER A 99 -9.77 -14.78 -5.27
C SER A 99 -8.86 -15.98 -4.98
N ARG A 100 -9.33 -17.00 -4.25
CA ARG A 100 -8.54 -18.18 -3.84
C ARG A 100 -7.26 -17.80 -3.08
N GLY A 101 -7.39 -16.91 -2.10
CA GLY A 101 -6.31 -16.57 -1.19
C GLY A 101 -5.39 -15.42 -1.63
N ARG A 102 -5.73 -14.68 -2.69
CA ARG A 102 -4.88 -13.60 -3.21
C ARG A 102 -5.07 -12.24 -2.54
N PHE A 103 -6.16 -12.03 -1.83
CA PHE A 103 -6.44 -10.75 -1.20
C PHE A 103 -5.51 -10.46 -0.03
N VAL A 104 -5.02 -9.22 0.05
CA VAL A 104 -4.15 -8.67 1.11
C VAL A 104 -4.88 -7.51 1.77
N LEU A 105 -4.98 -7.51 3.08
CA LEU A 105 -5.65 -6.45 3.83
C LEU A 105 -4.62 -5.49 4.43
N GLY A 106 -4.46 -4.33 3.83
CA GLY A 106 -3.70 -3.23 4.41
C GLY A 106 -4.59 -2.33 5.27
N LEU A 107 -4.15 -2.01 6.50
CA LEU A 107 -4.86 -1.17 7.45
C LEU A 107 -3.98 -0.05 7.99
N GLY A 108 -4.59 1.10 8.26
CA GLY A 108 -3.95 2.24 8.88
C GLY A 108 -4.91 3.04 9.78
N ALA A 109 -4.37 3.97 10.56
CA ALA A 109 -5.16 4.82 11.44
C ALA A 109 -5.90 5.97 10.71
N GLY A 110 -5.57 6.22 9.43
CA GLY A 110 -6.04 7.40 8.69
C GLY A 110 -5.24 8.66 9.04
N TRP A 111 -5.14 9.58 8.09
CA TRP A 111 -4.37 10.83 8.27
C TRP A 111 -4.98 12.04 7.58
N TYR A 112 -5.72 11.87 6.49
CA TYR A 112 -6.21 12.95 5.65
C TYR A 112 -7.58 13.43 6.13
N GLN A 113 -7.59 14.43 7.01
CA GLN A 113 -8.81 14.96 7.67
C GLN A 113 -9.87 15.43 6.69
N GLU A 114 -9.46 16.05 5.58
CA GLU A 114 -10.39 16.66 4.63
C GLU A 114 -11.33 15.65 3.96
N GLU A 115 -10.83 14.43 3.65
CA GLU A 115 -11.67 13.39 3.05
C GLU A 115 -12.70 12.84 4.05
N TYR A 116 -12.37 12.79 5.35
CA TYR A 116 -13.31 12.43 6.40
C TYR A 116 -14.43 13.47 6.47
N ALA A 117 -14.08 14.76 6.54
CA ALA A 117 -15.07 15.84 6.60
C ALA A 117 -15.97 15.88 5.35
N ALA A 118 -15.39 15.72 4.16
CA ALA A 118 -16.14 15.73 2.90
C ALA A 118 -17.13 14.57 2.75
N LYS A 119 -16.89 13.44 3.43
CA LYS A 119 -17.79 12.28 3.42
C LYS A 119 -18.64 12.14 4.68
N GLY A 120 -18.58 13.12 5.59
CA GLY A 120 -19.35 13.11 6.83
C GLY A 120 -18.85 12.11 7.88
N PHE A 121 -17.59 11.67 7.77
CA PHE A 121 -16.96 10.85 8.79
C PHE A 121 -16.34 11.70 9.90
N GLU A 122 -16.37 11.19 11.13
CA GLU A 122 -15.64 11.80 12.24
C GLU A 122 -14.11 11.59 12.04
N PHE A 123 -13.34 12.65 12.33
CA PHE A 123 -11.88 12.57 12.37
C PHE A 123 -11.38 12.85 13.78
N PRO A 124 -11.40 11.87 14.69
CA PRO A 124 -10.99 12.08 16.05
C PRO A 124 -9.49 12.28 16.20
N ALA A 125 -9.06 12.75 17.38
CA ALA A 125 -7.64 12.93 17.69
C ALA A 125 -6.83 11.65 17.43
N LEU A 126 -5.55 11.79 17.07
CA LEU A 126 -4.68 10.67 16.68
C LEU A 126 -4.68 9.52 17.71
N LYS A 127 -4.66 9.85 19.00
CA LYS A 127 -4.73 8.84 20.07
C LYS A 127 -6.01 7.99 19.98
N VAL A 128 -7.15 8.62 19.71
CA VAL A 128 -8.42 7.90 19.56
C VAL A 128 -8.41 7.02 18.32
N ARG A 129 -7.90 7.51 17.18
CA ARG A 129 -7.74 6.70 15.96
C ARG A 129 -6.80 5.51 16.17
N HIS A 130 -5.76 5.67 17.00
CA HIS A 130 -4.91 4.57 17.42
C HIS A 130 -5.67 3.53 18.26
N ASP A 131 -6.45 3.98 19.26
CA ASP A 131 -7.26 3.08 20.08
C ASP A 131 -8.30 2.33 19.23
N GLN A 132 -8.96 3.03 18.29
CA GLN A 132 -9.86 2.44 17.30
C GLN A 132 -9.15 1.38 16.45
N LEU A 133 -7.94 1.63 15.96
CA LEU A 133 -7.19 0.64 15.18
C LEU A 133 -6.87 -0.62 16.01
N ILE A 134 -6.51 -0.50 17.27
CA ILE A 134 -6.26 -1.67 18.13
C ILE A 134 -7.55 -2.49 18.38
N GLU A 135 -8.67 -1.83 18.64
CA GLU A 135 -9.94 -2.54 18.81
C GLU A 135 -10.37 -3.23 17.51
N ALA A 136 -10.21 -2.54 16.37
CA ALA A 136 -10.45 -3.11 15.06
C ALA A 136 -9.60 -4.35 14.78
N LEU A 137 -8.32 -4.33 15.11
CA LEU A 137 -7.42 -5.48 14.94
C LEU A 137 -7.82 -6.67 15.80
N LYS A 138 -8.34 -6.43 17.03
CA LYS A 138 -8.87 -7.48 17.90
C LYS A 138 -10.14 -8.14 17.34
N ILE A 139 -10.89 -7.42 16.51
CA ILE A 139 -12.09 -7.93 15.81
C ILE A 139 -11.69 -8.59 14.49
N ILE A 140 -10.95 -7.88 13.65
CA ILE A 140 -10.64 -8.30 12.27
C ILE A 140 -9.80 -9.57 12.26
N ARG A 141 -8.73 -9.62 13.05
CA ARG A 141 -7.79 -10.75 12.98
C ARG A 141 -8.47 -12.11 13.28
N PRO A 142 -9.21 -12.30 14.38
CA PRO A 142 -9.88 -13.59 14.61
C PRO A 142 -10.94 -13.89 13.55
N LEU A 143 -11.70 -12.88 13.07
CA LEU A 143 -12.69 -13.08 12.00
C LEU A 143 -12.03 -13.57 10.70
N THR A 144 -10.88 -13.00 10.34
CA THR A 144 -10.13 -13.43 9.15
C THR A 144 -9.37 -14.76 9.35
N GLU A 145 -9.33 -15.28 10.57
CA GLU A 145 -8.88 -16.64 10.92
C GLU A 145 -10.06 -17.64 11.02
N GLY A 146 -11.28 -17.25 10.65
CA GLY A 146 -12.47 -18.08 10.69
C GLY A 146 -13.05 -18.30 12.10
N LYS A 147 -12.68 -17.47 13.07
CA LYS A 147 -13.14 -17.58 14.46
C LYS A 147 -14.34 -16.66 14.73
N ARG A 148 -15.26 -17.12 15.61
CA ARG A 148 -16.30 -16.25 16.15
C ARG A 148 -15.69 -15.20 17.06
N VAL A 149 -16.19 -13.98 16.98
CA VAL A 149 -15.78 -12.86 17.83
C VAL A 149 -16.98 -12.37 18.63
N THR A 150 -16.80 -12.29 19.95
CA THR A 150 -17.63 -11.50 20.86
C THR A 150 -16.74 -10.47 21.49
N PHE A 151 -16.89 -9.22 21.09
CA PHE A 151 -16.05 -8.10 21.51
C PHE A 151 -16.90 -6.91 21.96
N LYS A 152 -16.61 -6.36 23.13
CA LYS A 152 -17.22 -5.14 23.66
C LYS A 152 -16.10 -4.19 24.02
N GLY A 153 -15.87 -3.20 23.18
CA GLY A 153 -14.82 -2.18 23.34
C GLY A 153 -15.39 -0.81 23.66
N LYS A 154 -14.49 0.16 23.68
CA LYS A 154 -14.85 1.57 23.85
C LYS A 154 -15.41 2.15 22.53
N HIS A 155 -14.88 1.73 21.40
CA HIS A 155 -15.19 2.28 20.08
C HIS A 155 -16.02 1.31 19.22
N TYR A 156 -15.84 0.02 19.42
CA TYR A 156 -16.52 -1.00 18.60
C TYR A 156 -17.11 -2.12 19.45
N ASN A 157 -18.22 -2.64 18.96
CA ASN A 157 -18.84 -3.87 19.48
C ASN A 157 -19.06 -4.85 18.32
N ALA A 158 -18.81 -6.13 18.55
CA ALA A 158 -19.03 -7.18 17.57
C ALA A 158 -19.44 -8.48 18.26
N ASN A 159 -20.45 -9.17 17.70
CA ASN A 159 -20.81 -10.53 18.06
C ASN A 159 -21.14 -11.26 16.75
N THR A 160 -20.13 -11.78 16.07
CA THR A 160 -20.29 -12.30 14.71
C THR A 160 -19.21 -13.30 14.34
N ILE A 161 -19.35 -13.86 13.14
CA ILE A 161 -18.39 -14.70 12.43
C ILE A 161 -18.50 -14.35 10.95
N CYS A 162 -17.42 -14.46 10.18
CA CYS A 162 -17.44 -14.20 8.75
C CYS A 162 -17.65 -15.46 7.93
N TYR A 163 -18.47 -15.38 6.90
CA TYR A 163 -18.65 -16.40 5.87
C TYR A 163 -18.46 -15.78 4.47
N PRO A 164 -17.82 -16.47 3.48
CA PRO A 164 -17.20 -17.79 3.64
C PRO A 164 -15.99 -17.73 4.56
N TYR A 165 -15.63 -18.83 5.21
CA TYR A 165 -14.39 -18.93 5.97
C TYR A 165 -13.18 -18.79 5.04
N PRO A 166 -12.15 -18.04 5.45
CA PRO A 166 -10.88 -18.04 4.74
C PRO A 166 -10.27 -19.45 4.73
N GLN A 167 -10.01 -19.99 3.54
CA GLN A 167 -9.38 -21.31 3.37
C GLN A 167 -7.87 -21.28 3.57
N SER A 168 -7.27 -20.09 3.62
CA SER A 168 -5.86 -19.85 3.86
C SER A 168 -5.69 -18.59 4.70
N LYS A 169 -4.50 -18.41 5.30
CA LYS A 169 -4.19 -17.25 6.13
C LYS A 169 -4.25 -15.96 5.29
N LEU A 170 -5.17 -15.07 5.62
CA LEU A 170 -5.24 -13.75 5.02
C LEU A 170 -4.07 -12.91 5.52
N ARG A 171 -3.31 -12.32 4.58
CA ARG A 171 -2.19 -11.42 4.92
C ARG A 171 -2.73 -10.09 5.41
N LEU A 172 -2.35 -9.73 6.61
CA LEU A 172 -2.64 -8.43 7.21
C LEU A 172 -1.38 -7.56 7.17
N VAL A 173 -1.49 -6.38 6.59
CA VAL A 173 -0.43 -5.36 6.50
C VAL A 173 -0.82 -4.17 7.36
N LEU A 174 0.09 -3.64 8.16
CA LEU A 174 -0.10 -2.36 8.84
C LEU A 174 0.83 -1.30 8.26
N GLY A 175 0.26 -0.15 7.89
CA GLY A 175 1.00 0.98 7.32
C GLY A 175 1.28 2.10 8.33
N GLY A 176 2.49 2.65 8.30
CA GLY A 176 2.86 3.86 9.02
C GLY A 176 4.12 3.74 9.88
N TRP A 177 4.73 4.92 10.17
CA TRP A 177 6.03 5.05 10.84
C TRP A 177 6.00 5.10 12.36
N SER A 178 4.83 5.35 12.96
CA SER A 178 4.76 5.63 14.41
C SER A 178 5.17 4.43 15.26
N LYS A 179 5.76 4.70 16.43
CA LYS A 179 6.06 3.67 17.46
C LYS A 179 4.84 2.85 17.85
N PHE A 180 3.64 3.46 17.73
CA PHE A 180 2.37 2.79 17.94
C PHE A 180 2.10 1.73 16.86
N ILE A 181 2.18 2.12 15.58
CA ILE A 181 2.00 1.19 14.44
C ILE A 181 3.01 0.05 14.50
N ARG A 182 4.28 0.35 14.83
CA ARG A 182 5.31 -0.68 15.03
C ARG A 182 4.88 -1.74 16.06
N ARG A 183 4.39 -1.31 17.23
CA ARG A 183 3.91 -2.23 18.28
C ARG A 183 2.70 -3.03 17.80
N ALA A 184 1.77 -2.40 17.10
CA ALA A 184 0.61 -3.06 16.53
C ALA A 184 1.00 -4.08 15.45
N ALA A 185 1.92 -3.73 14.54
CA ALA A 185 2.42 -4.62 13.50
C ALA A 185 3.10 -5.85 14.12
N ASN A 186 3.99 -5.64 15.09
CA ASN A 186 4.64 -6.74 15.82
C ASN A 186 3.65 -7.71 16.48
N ARG A 187 2.44 -7.25 16.82
CA ARG A 187 1.44 -8.08 17.50
C ARG A 187 0.41 -8.72 16.57
N TYR A 188 0.03 -8.04 15.50
CA TYR A 188 -1.15 -8.41 14.72
C TYR A 188 -0.87 -8.68 13.24
N ALA A 189 0.17 -8.07 12.65
CA ALA A 189 0.41 -8.14 11.22
C ALA A 189 1.39 -9.24 10.81
N GLY A 190 1.30 -9.66 9.55
CA GLY A 190 2.31 -10.46 8.86
C GLY A 190 3.29 -9.58 8.08
N GLU A 191 2.93 -8.30 7.86
CA GLU A 191 3.76 -7.34 7.14
C GLU A 191 3.60 -5.94 7.71
N TRP A 192 4.71 -5.20 7.81
CA TRP A 192 4.72 -3.80 8.17
C TRP A 192 5.19 -2.97 6.99
N ASN A 193 4.29 -2.12 6.48
CA ASN A 193 4.54 -1.24 5.35
C ASN A 193 4.95 0.16 5.80
N LEU A 194 5.95 0.70 5.14
CA LEU A 194 6.52 2.01 5.38
C LEU A 194 6.55 2.79 4.06
N TRP A 195 6.03 4.01 4.12
CA TRP A 195 6.04 4.92 2.98
C TRP A 195 7.36 5.68 2.93
N ASN A 196 8.10 5.56 1.81
CA ASN A 196 9.43 6.14 1.63
C ASN A 196 10.45 5.67 2.70
N GLY A 197 11.28 6.55 3.22
CA GLY A 197 12.34 6.25 4.19
C GLY A 197 13.69 5.98 3.51
N VAL A 198 14.75 6.02 4.33
CA VAL A 198 16.13 5.73 3.89
C VAL A 198 16.61 4.37 4.44
N PRO A 199 17.64 3.74 3.85
CA PRO A 199 18.09 2.42 4.28
C PRO A 199 18.43 2.31 5.78
N ALA A 200 18.93 3.40 6.39
CA ALA A 200 19.25 3.45 7.81
C ALA A 200 18.01 3.20 8.70
N ASP A 201 16.87 3.77 8.35
CA ASP A 201 15.60 3.58 9.07
C ASP A 201 15.17 2.12 9.07
N PHE A 202 15.24 1.47 7.91
CA PHE A 202 14.87 0.05 7.75
C PHE A 202 15.80 -0.88 8.52
N LYS A 203 17.09 -0.55 8.59
CA LYS A 203 18.08 -1.29 9.39
C LYS A 203 17.74 -1.21 10.88
N GLU A 204 17.40 -0.01 11.38
CA GLU A 204 16.96 0.17 12.76
C GLU A 204 15.67 -0.60 13.06
N ILE A 205 14.68 -0.49 12.18
CA ILE A 205 13.40 -1.19 12.28
C ILE A 205 13.60 -2.70 12.35
N LYS A 206 14.47 -3.25 11.49
CA LYS A 206 14.77 -4.69 11.45
C LYS A 206 15.30 -5.21 12.78
N GLN A 207 16.09 -4.41 13.48
CA GLN A 207 16.61 -4.76 14.82
C GLN A 207 15.52 -4.76 15.90
N GLN A 208 14.45 -3.98 15.71
CA GLN A 208 13.37 -3.77 16.67
C GLN A 208 12.19 -4.75 16.50
N ILE A 209 12.20 -5.58 15.46
CA ILE A 209 11.19 -6.62 15.25
C ILE A 209 11.40 -7.75 16.27
N ASN A 210 10.31 -8.18 16.90
CA ASN A 210 10.36 -9.26 17.88
C ASN A 210 10.77 -10.59 17.22
N LYS A 211 11.93 -11.11 17.61
CA LYS A 211 12.52 -12.34 17.06
C LYS A 211 11.77 -13.61 17.48
N ASN A 212 10.87 -13.53 18.47
CA ASN A 212 10.16 -14.67 19.05
C ASN A 212 8.80 -14.98 18.39
N ARG A 213 8.47 -14.36 17.25
CA ARG A 213 7.24 -14.59 16.49
C ARG A 213 7.53 -15.06 15.07
N GLU A 214 6.46 -15.45 14.37
CA GLU A 214 6.53 -15.59 12.90
C GLU A 214 7.19 -14.32 12.31
N LYS A 215 8.10 -14.51 11.38
CA LYS A 215 8.84 -13.42 10.74
C LYS A 215 7.84 -12.40 10.17
N ILE A 216 7.88 -11.17 10.69
CA ILE A 216 7.19 -10.04 10.08
C ILE A 216 8.03 -9.59 8.89
N GLU A 217 7.40 -9.48 7.75
CA GLU A 217 8.02 -8.91 6.56
C GLU A 217 7.94 -7.39 6.60
N ILE A 218 8.97 -6.73 6.10
CA ILE A 218 9.03 -5.28 5.98
C ILE A 218 8.89 -4.93 4.51
N SER A 219 7.94 -4.08 4.19
CA SER A 219 7.80 -3.53 2.84
C SER A 219 8.02 -2.03 2.81
N ARG A 220 8.61 -1.56 1.73
CA ARG A 220 8.72 -0.16 1.38
C ARG A 220 7.74 0.14 0.25
N ALA A 221 6.78 1.02 0.49
CA ALA A 221 6.01 1.65 -0.56
C ALA A 221 6.57 3.05 -0.84
N GLY A 222 6.42 3.56 -2.05
CA GLY A 222 6.79 4.94 -2.34
C GLY A 222 6.93 5.24 -3.82
N ILE A 223 6.98 6.53 -4.06
CA ILE A 223 7.16 7.11 -5.39
C ILE A 223 8.55 6.74 -5.92
N PHE A 224 8.64 6.60 -7.23
CA PHE A 224 9.90 6.38 -7.92
C PHE A 224 9.96 7.11 -9.26
N PHE A 225 11.18 7.43 -9.69
CA PHE A 225 11.46 7.95 -11.02
C PHE A 225 12.70 7.25 -11.59
N LEU A 226 12.57 6.74 -12.83
CA LEU A 226 13.58 5.93 -13.49
C LEU A 226 13.68 6.31 -14.97
N ALA A 227 14.89 6.37 -15.48
CA ALA A 227 15.16 6.47 -16.92
C ALA A 227 16.47 5.75 -17.27
N GLU A 228 16.74 5.56 -18.56
CA GLU A 228 17.96 4.90 -19.04
C GLU A 228 19.25 5.66 -18.67
N SER A 229 19.15 6.99 -18.45
CA SER A 229 20.29 7.82 -18.03
C SER A 229 19.81 8.99 -17.17
N SER A 230 20.70 9.49 -16.29
CA SER A 230 20.46 10.65 -15.43
C SER A 230 20.08 11.90 -16.25
N LYS A 231 20.66 12.09 -17.45
CA LYS A 231 20.30 13.19 -18.36
C LYS A 231 18.88 13.07 -18.89
N LYS A 232 18.43 11.84 -19.24
CA LYS A 232 17.07 11.56 -19.71
C LYS A 232 16.07 11.73 -18.57
N LEU A 233 16.42 11.26 -17.37
CA LEU A 233 15.61 11.45 -16.17
C LEU A 233 15.40 12.93 -15.88
N GLN A 234 16.46 13.73 -15.85
CA GLN A 234 16.35 15.15 -15.57
C GLN A 234 15.47 15.89 -16.60
N ARG A 235 15.52 15.49 -17.88
CA ARG A 235 14.60 16.02 -18.91
C ARG A 235 13.14 15.64 -18.65
N LYS A 236 12.89 14.37 -18.27
CA LYS A 236 11.54 13.88 -17.92
C LYS A 236 10.97 14.65 -16.72
N LEU A 237 11.76 14.84 -15.67
CA LEU A 237 11.34 15.59 -14.48
C LEU A 237 10.98 17.05 -14.82
N LYS A 238 11.77 17.71 -15.67
CA LYS A 238 11.47 19.07 -16.16
C LYS A 238 10.17 19.10 -16.99
N ALA A 239 9.97 18.14 -17.87
CA ALA A 239 8.75 18.03 -18.67
C ALA A 239 7.49 17.80 -17.82
N LYS A 240 7.64 17.11 -16.69
CA LYS A 240 6.57 16.83 -15.70
C LYS A 240 6.49 17.89 -14.59
N SER A 241 7.16 19.03 -14.72
CA SER A 241 7.29 20.04 -13.65
C SER A 241 5.95 20.52 -13.10
N ARG A 242 4.92 20.68 -13.94
CA ARG A 242 3.58 21.06 -13.50
C ARG A 242 2.98 20.01 -12.57
N MET A 243 2.99 18.75 -12.99
CA MET A 243 2.47 17.62 -12.19
C MET A 243 3.24 17.50 -10.86
N LEU A 244 4.58 17.55 -10.91
CA LEU A 244 5.43 17.47 -9.72
C LEU A 244 5.15 18.61 -8.74
N LYS A 245 4.95 19.83 -9.24
CA LYS A 245 4.58 21.00 -8.42
C LYS A 245 3.20 20.81 -7.76
N GLU A 246 2.21 20.29 -8.49
CA GLU A 246 0.89 19.97 -7.95
C GLU A 246 0.97 18.92 -6.83
N LEU A 247 1.94 18.01 -6.90
CA LEU A 247 2.23 16.97 -5.92
C LEU A 247 3.24 17.39 -4.83
N ASN A 248 3.65 18.66 -4.80
CA ASN A 248 4.70 19.18 -3.91
C ASN A 248 6.02 18.40 -3.99
N LEU A 249 6.37 17.93 -5.19
CA LEU A 249 7.61 17.18 -5.45
C LEU A 249 8.64 18.05 -6.19
N PRO A 250 9.94 17.91 -5.86
CA PRO A 250 11.01 18.61 -6.59
C PRO A 250 11.15 18.12 -8.04
N THR A 251 11.81 18.94 -8.86
CA THR A 251 12.07 18.64 -10.27
C THR A 251 13.52 18.26 -10.58
N ASN A 252 14.34 18.07 -9.54
CA ASN A 252 15.70 17.60 -9.70
C ASN A 252 15.96 16.31 -8.88
N ILE A 253 16.92 15.52 -9.34
CA ILE A 253 17.21 14.19 -8.81
C ILE A 253 17.69 14.26 -7.36
N ASP A 254 18.58 15.18 -7.02
CA ASP A 254 19.20 15.26 -5.70
C ASP A 254 18.17 15.66 -4.63
N GLU A 255 17.26 16.58 -4.95
CA GLU A 255 16.18 16.96 -4.04
C GLU A 255 15.14 15.83 -3.89
N LEU A 256 14.82 15.09 -4.97
CA LEU A 256 13.97 13.92 -4.88
C LEU A 256 14.56 12.88 -3.94
N ARG A 257 15.86 12.61 -4.03
CA ARG A 257 16.57 11.69 -3.12
C ARG A 257 16.55 12.18 -1.67
N LYS A 258 16.72 13.48 -1.44
CA LYS A 258 16.57 14.08 -0.10
C LYS A 258 15.15 13.93 0.47
N ASN A 259 14.15 13.87 -0.40
CA ASN A 259 12.76 13.56 -0.05
C ASN A 259 12.47 12.05 -0.05
N GLU A 260 13.51 11.22 0.05
CA GLU A 260 13.41 9.76 0.17
C GLU A 260 12.75 9.06 -1.04
N VAL A 261 12.69 9.72 -2.20
CA VAL A 261 12.17 9.17 -3.44
C VAL A 261 13.23 8.32 -4.11
N LEU A 262 12.87 7.09 -4.49
CA LEU A 262 13.76 6.24 -5.30
C LEU A 262 13.88 6.84 -6.70
N CYS A 263 15.06 7.31 -7.09
CA CYS A 263 15.24 7.86 -8.43
C CYS A 263 16.68 7.78 -8.91
N GLY A 264 16.82 7.60 -10.22
CA GLY A 264 18.11 7.55 -10.89
C GLY A 264 18.02 6.97 -12.29
N ASP A 265 19.18 6.71 -12.87
CA ASP A 265 19.29 5.81 -14.00
C ASP A 265 19.26 4.34 -13.54
N VAL A 266 19.37 3.44 -14.50
CA VAL A 266 19.22 1.99 -14.25
C VAL A 266 20.19 1.50 -13.17
N ASP A 267 21.47 1.88 -13.26
CA ASP A 267 22.51 1.40 -12.34
C ASP A 267 22.32 1.98 -10.93
N GLU A 268 22.04 3.26 -10.84
CA GLU A 268 21.75 3.95 -9.58
C GLU A 268 20.50 3.39 -8.91
N PHE A 269 19.45 3.09 -9.68
CA PHE A 269 18.21 2.53 -9.17
C PHE A 269 18.41 1.11 -8.63
N ILE A 270 19.14 0.26 -9.35
CA ILE A 270 19.52 -1.09 -8.90
C ILE A 270 20.36 -1.01 -7.62
N ALA A 271 21.31 -0.08 -7.54
CA ALA A 271 22.12 0.12 -6.35
C ALA A 271 21.24 0.47 -5.12
N GLN A 272 20.29 1.39 -5.26
CA GLN A 272 19.34 1.76 -4.22
C GLN A 272 18.50 0.55 -3.77
N LEU A 273 17.93 -0.23 -4.69
CA LEU A 273 17.16 -1.44 -4.33
C LEU A 273 18.00 -2.46 -3.56
N LYS A 274 19.26 -2.67 -3.96
CA LYS A 274 20.20 -3.56 -3.26
C LYS A 274 20.50 -3.05 -1.84
N GLU A 275 20.67 -1.74 -1.66
CA GLU A 275 20.93 -1.11 -0.37
C GLU A 275 19.74 -1.29 0.58
N PHE A 276 18.52 -1.01 0.12
CA PHE A 276 17.31 -1.27 0.89
C PHE A 276 17.11 -2.76 1.23
N SER A 277 17.37 -3.65 0.30
CA SER A 277 17.30 -5.11 0.56
C SER A 277 18.31 -5.54 1.64
N LYS A 278 19.55 -5.02 1.62
CA LYS A 278 20.55 -5.25 2.67
C LYS A 278 20.12 -4.65 4.02
N ALA A 279 19.39 -3.54 4.01
CA ALA A 279 18.84 -2.91 5.20
C ALA A 279 17.65 -3.69 5.78
N GLY A 280 17.12 -4.67 5.08
CA GLY A 280 16.10 -5.58 5.57
C GLY A 280 14.70 -5.34 5.00
N VAL A 281 14.57 -4.61 3.90
CA VAL A 281 13.33 -4.53 3.12
C VAL A 281 13.11 -5.87 2.41
N ASP A 282 12.01 -6.52 2.72
CA ASP A 282 11.63 -7.81 2.14
C ASP A 282 10.81 -7.62 0.85
N ARG A 283 10.09 -6.46 0.68
CA ARG A 283 9.23 -6.16 -0.48
C ARG A 283 9.28 -4.69 -0.88
N PHE A 284 9.04 -4.43 -2.18
CA PHE A 284 8.92 -3.08 -2.72
C PHE A 284 7.56 -2.91 -3.40
N TYR A 285 6.87 -1.82 -3.08
CA TYR A 285 5.64 -1.39 -3.74
C TYR A 285 5.90 -0.03 -4.40
N PHE A 286 5.93 -0.04 -5.72
CA PHE A 286 6.27 1.11 -6.54
C PHE A 286 5.02 1.89 -6.86
N ASP A 287 4.92 3.11 -6.30
CA ASP A 287 3.80 4.00 -6.55
C ASP A 287 3.96 4.71 -7.89
N ILE A 288 3.02 4.45 -8.78
CA ILE A 288 3.00 4.97 -10.14
C ILE A 288 2.17 6.25 -10.18
N LEU A 289 2.83 7.40 -10.08
CA LEU A 289 2.17 8.72 -10.18
C LEU A 289 1.70 9.04 -11.60
N ASP A 290 2.43 8.59 -12.62
CA ASP A 290 2.09 8.80 -14.02
C ASP A 290 1.97 7.46 -14.76
N PRO A 291 0.76 6.87 -14.79
CA PRO A 291 0.53 5.61 -15.48
C PRO A 291 0.71 5.68 -17.01
N ARG A 292 0.87 6.87 -17.58
CA ARG A 292 1.15 7.06 -18.99
C ARG A 292 2.63 6.92 -19.35
N ASP A 293 3.53 6.98 -18.38
CA ASP A 293 4.98 6.77 -18.58
C ASP A 293 5.31 5.29 -18.69
N LYS A 294 4.86 4.67 -19.81
CA LYS A 294 5.08 3.24 -20.07
C LYS A 294 6.56 2.87 -20.17
N GLU A 295 7.40 3.80 -20.60
CA GLU A 295 8.85 3.60 -20.68
C GLU A 295 9.46 3.39 -19.29
N MET A 296 9.14 4.26 -18.32
CA MET A 296 9.62 4.12 -16.95
C MET A 296 9.19 2.79 -16.33
N ILE A 297 7.93 2.39 -16.56
CA ILE A 297 7.37 1.15 -16.00
C ILE A 297 7.99 -0.07 -16.71
N GLY A 298 8.26 0.01 -18.01
CA GLY A 298 8.99 -1.02 -18.76
C GLY A 298 10.38 -1.24 -18.20
N LEU A 299 11.17 -0.17 -18.03
CA LEU A 299 12.51 -0.23 -17.42
C LEU A 299 12.49 -0.84 -16.01
N LEU A 300 11.51 -0.46 -15.17
CA LEU A 300 11.34 -1.06 -13.84
C LEU A 300 11.11 -2.58 -13.96
N THR A 301 10.22 -2.97 -14.86
CA THR A 301 9.89 -4.39 -15.10
C THR A 301 11.14 -5.19 -15.52
N ASP A 302 11.94 -4.62 -16.42
CA ASP A 302 13.16 -5.26 -16.91
C ASP A 302 14.19 -5.42 -15.78
N ILE A 303 14.42 -4.36 -14.97
CA ILE A 303 15.32 -4.41 -13.81
C ILE A 303 14.91 -5.52 -12.81
N LEU A 304 13.61 -5.70 -12.57
CA LEU A 304 13.12 -6.65 -11.58
C LEU A 304 13.08 -8.11 -12.06
N LYS A 305 13.23 -8.35 -13.37
CA LYS A 305 13.30 -9.68 -13.96
C LYS A 305 14.71 -10.26 -13.99
N TYR A 306 15.74 -9.41 -13.87
CA TYR A 306 17.16 -9.79 -13.81
C TYR A 306 17.71 -9.69 -12.37
#